data_9156ed05e842cd652ff7de679f62d3b2
#
_entry.id   9156ed05e842cd652ff7de679f62d3b2
#
_cell.length_a   1.000
_cell.length_b   1.000
_cell.length_c   1.000
_cell.angle_alpha   90.00
_cell.angle_beta   90.00
_cell.angle_gamma   90.00
#
_symmetry.space_group_name_H-M   'P 1'
#
loop_
_entity.id
_entity.type
_entity.pdbx_description
1 polymer ?
#
loop_
_entity_poly.entity_id
_entity_poly.type
_entity_poly.pdbx_seq_one_letter_code
_entity_poly.pdbx_strand_id
1 'polypeptide(L)'
;MLSQMRTDERMEAAERQKSEWSRASSFIEAEAALSQQVITDASKVNIPTSCGFQAGEFRAALDIRRDLPLVIYAVKDRPSGTLPGNSLWRCGPVINSKGQYDASEPIQLSLLVDGLDETAAETCIPNNGENNNGFLACSPDKKSLQFTLSLKGLSSRAYSQAAGVHSRVNPLYPRPGEGSLCGGGMYNWAVGSTTGQDTLSVPIGALTSEDEVLMCGKGGGDTITGSNVNDILECGDGLAGGVDDCTLYGMAGNDRLLGSNQNDTLYGESATNITATDANDELVGRGGNDKLYGGPGQNLYLPGPGNDTVIGGSGLDVVFFKGTRSEYNLSAGCAKSSCTVTDNAAASADGTRPEGTDTLSGVEILIFKDARIDLDP
;
A
#
# COMPACT_ATOMS: atom_id res chain seq x y z
N MET A 1 -45.66 -34.40 -13.17
CA MET A 1 -44.66 -34.03 -14.22
C MET A 1 -44.40 -32.54 -14.27
N LEU A 2 -45.37 -31.67 -14.56
CA LEU A 2 -45.14 -30.19 -14.58
C LEU A 2 -44.66 -29.59 -13.25
N SER A 3 -45.09 -30.11 -12.09
CA SER A 3 -44.64 -29.65 -10.77
C SER A 3 -43.19 -30.06 -10.46
N GLN A 4 -42.78 -31.24 -10.91
CA GLN A 4 -41.39 -31.70 -10.77
C GLN A 4 -40.46 -30.93 -11.67
N MET A 5 -40.81 -30.70 -12.95
CA MET A 5 -40.01 -29.86 -13.84
C MET A 5 -39.77 -28.43 -13.28
N ARG A 6 -40.82 -27.81 -12.70
CA ARG A 6 -40.65 -26.48 -12.04
C ARG A 6 -39.78 -26.53 -10.79
N THR A 7 -39.72 -27.65 -10.11
CA THR A 7 -38.86 -27.83 -8.93
C THR A 7 -37.43 -28.03 -9.37
N ASP A 8 -37.17 -28.80 -10.42
CA ASP A 8 -35.85 -29.05 -10.97
C ASP A 8 -35.24 -27.77 -11.57
N GLU A 9 -36.00 -26.99 -12.34
CA GLU A 9 -35.58 -25.67 -12.87
C GLU A 9 -35.24 -24.67 -11.75
N ARG A 10 -35.97 -24.68 -10.63
CA ARG A 10 -35.69 -23.83 -9.46
C ARG A 10 -34.44 -24.27 -8.72
N MET A 11 -34.19 -25.56 -8.62
CA MET A 11 -32.98 -26.09 -7.99
C MET A 11 -31.76 -25.77 -8.83
N GLU A 12 -31.80 -25.97 -10.15
CA GLU A 12 -30.70 -25.58 -11.05
C GLU A 12 -30.41 -24.10 -11.00
N ALA A 13 -31.41 -23.23 -10.94
CA ALA A 13 -31.23 -21.79 -10.83
C ALA A 13 -30.60 -21.39 -9.49
N ALA A 14 -30.98 -22.04 -8.38
CA ALA A 14 -30.41 -21.80 -7.06
C ALA A 14 -28.93 -22.26 -6.99
N GLU A 15 -28.61 -23.41 -7.59
CA GLU A 15 -27.25 -23.91 -7.66
C GLU A 15 -26.35 -22.99 -8.52
N ARG A 16 -26.88 -22.47 -9.63
CA ARG A 16 -26.17 -21.50 -10.46
C ARG A 16 -25.87 -20.21 -9.69
N GLN A 17 -26.85 -19.64 -8.99
CA GLN A 17 -26.66 -18.45 -8.16
C GLN A 17 -25.61 -18.68 -7.06
N LYS A 18 -25.64 -19.82 -6.39
CA LYS A 18 -24.65 -20.20 -5.40
C LYS A 18 -23.25 -20.29 -5.99
N SER A 19 -23.14 -20.85 -7.19
CA SER A 19 -21.87 -20.94 -7.91
C SER A 19 -21.33 -19.56 -8.33
N GLU A 20 -22.18 -18.66 -8.83
CA GLU A 20 -21.82 -17.29 -9.18
C GLU A 20 -21.39 -16.50 -7.95
N TRP A 21 -22.14 -16.62 -6.83
CA TRP A 21 -21.76 -16.02 -5.57
C TRP A 21 -20.39 -16.49 -5.10
N SER A 22 -20.18 -17.82 -5.06
CA SER A 22 -18.91 -18.41 -4.61
C SER A 22 -17.73 -17.95 -5.46
N ARG A 23 -17.90 -17.87 -6.77
CA ARG A 23 -16.86 -17.40 -7.70
C ARG A 23 -16.53 -15.93 -7.46
N ALA A 24 -17.53 -15.07 -7.34
CA ALA A 24 -17.34 -13.65 -7.11
C ALA A 24 -16.71 -13.38 -5.74
N SER A 25 -17.21 -14.08 -4.70
CA SER A 25 -16.66 -13.96 -3.34
C SER A 25 -15.18 -14.37 -3.30
N SER A 26 -14.83 -15.54 -3.82
CA SER A 26 -13.45 -16.00 -3.85
C SER A 26 -12.54 -15.08 -4.66
N PHE A 27 -13.04 -14.45 -5.71
CA PHE A 27 -12.29 -13.48 -6.50
C PHE A 27 -12.02 -12.20 -5.70
N ILE A 28 -13.05 -11.63 -5.05
CA ILE A 28 -12.93 -10.45 -4.19
C ILE A 28 -11.98 -10.72 -3.02
N GLU A 29 -12.12 -11.89 -2.36
CA GLU A 29 -11.24 -12.31 -1.27
C GLU A 29 -9.77 -12.42 -1.73
N ALA A 30 -9.53 -12.97 -2.91
CA ALA A 30 -8.18 -13.09 -3.46
C ALA A 30 -7.55 -11.72 -3.75
N GLU A 31 -8.30 -10.79 -4.33
CA GLU A 31 -7.82 -9.43 -4.57
C GLU A 31 -7.60 -8.67 -3.27
N ALA A 32 -8.53 -8.75 -2.32
CA ALA A 32 -8.39 -8.10 -1.02
C ALA A 32 -7.21 -8.65 -0.20
N ALA A 33 -6.94 -9.95 -0.28
CA ALA A 33 -5.78 -10.56 0.37
C ALA A 33 -4.43 -10.04 -0.19
N LEU A 34 -4.43 -9.55 -1.42
CA LEU A 34 -3.26 -8.96 -2.09
C LEU A 34 -3.21 -7.44 -1.93
N SER A 35 -4.26 -6.81 -1.39
CA SER A 35 -4.32 -5.36 -1.26
C SER A 35 -3.45 -4.89 -0.09
N GLN A 36 -2.81 -3.76 -0.26
CA GLN A 36 -2.10 -3.04 0.81
C GLN A 36 -3.09 -2.26 1.67
N GLN A 37 -4.17 -1.79 1.06
CA GLN A 37 -5.21 -1.04 1.73
C GLN A 37 -6.59 -1.29 1.12
N VAL A 38 -7.61 -1.20 1.98
CA VAL A 38 -9.03 -1.25 1.62
C VAL A 38 -9.67 0.10 1.93
N ILE A 39 -10.35 0.69 0.95
CA ILE A 39 -11.00 1.99 1.06
C ILE A 39 -12.48 1.82 0.80
N THR A 40 -13.32 2.23 1.74
CA THR A 40 -14.78 2.17 1.63
C THR A 40 -15.45 3.54 1.59
N ASP A 41 -14.65 4.61 1.69
CA ASP A 41 -15.11 5.99 1.59
C ASP A 41 -14.87 6.53 0.17
N ALA A 42 -15.96 6.77 -0.57
CA ALA A 42 -15.90 7.27 -1.94
C ALA A 42 -15.22 8.63 -2.08
N SER A 43 -15.24 9.46 -1.03
CA SER A 43 -14.61 10.79 -1.05
C SER A 43 -13.09 10.73 -1.10
N LYS A 44 -12.51 9.59 -0.71
CA LYS A 44 -11.07 9.31 -0.70
C LYS A 44 -10.58 8.63 -1.98
N VAL A 45 -11.45 8.42 -2.96
CA VAL A 45 -11.12 7.70 -4.19
C VAL A 45 -11.37 8.58 -5.40
N ASN A 46 -10.32 8.79 -6.21
CA ASN A 46 -10.51 9.38 -7.53
C ASN A 46 -10.95 8.28 -8.49
N ILE A 47 -12.27 8.22 -8.76
CA ILE A 47 -12.85 7.22 -9.67
C ILE A 47 -12.51 7.62 -11.11
N PRO A 48 -11.73 6.81 -11.86
CA PRO A 48 -11.40 7.09 -13.24
C PRO A 48 -12.67 7.21 -14.10
N THR A 49 -12.71 8.19 -14.98
CA THR A 49 -13.85 8.40 -15.92
C THR A 49 -14.08 7.19 -16.82
N SER A 50 -13.03 6.44 -17.15
CA SER A 50 -13.10 5.19 -17.91
C SER A 50 -13.88 4.06 -17.21
N CYS A 51 -14.02 4.10 -15.89
CA CYS A 51 -14.89 3.17 -15.14
C CYS A 51 -16.37 3.49 -15.30
N GLY A 52 -16.72 4.76 -15.57
CA GLY A 52 -18.09 5.19 -15.73
C GLY A 52 -18.96 5.02 -14.49
N PHE A 53 -18.36 5.10 -13.28
CA PHE A 53 -19.06 5.01 -12.00
C PHE A 53 -19.41 6.40 -11.46
N GLN A 54 -20.56 6.48 -10.78
CA GLN A 54 -20.94 7.62 -9.96
C GLN A 54 -20.50 7.39 -8.51
N ALA A 55 -20.30 8.46 -7.72
CA ALA A 55 -19.91 8.33 -6.32
C ALA A 55 -20.89 7.47 -5.49
N GLY A 56 -22.19 7.53 -5.76
CA GLY A 56 -23.22 6.73 -5.09
C GLY A 56 -23.19 5.24 -5.47
N GLU A 57 -22.55 4.86 -6.57
CA GLU A 57 -22.39 3.47 -7.02
C GLU A 57 -21.18 2.80 -6.38
N PHE A 58 -20.22 3.56 -5.90
CA PHE A 58 -19.00 3.08 -5.26
C PHE A 58 -19.31 2.24 -4.00
N ARG A 59 -18.53 1.19 -3.78
CA ARG A 59 -18.65 0.34 -2.58
C ARG A 59 -17.32 0.10 -1.89
N ALA A 60 -16.27 -0.20 -2.65
CA ALA A 60 -14.92 -0.38 -2.12
C ALA A 60 -13.88 -0.12 -3.19
N ALA A 61 -12.69 0.25 -2.77
CA ALA A 61 -11.50 0.22 -3.60
C ALA A 61 -10.39 -0.54 -2.87
N LEU A 62 -9.60 -1.27 -3.63
CA LEU A 62 -8.44 -2.01 -3.16
C LEU A 62 -7.19 -1.41 -3.77
N ASP A 63 -6.26 -1.01 -2.94
CA ASP A 63 -4.90 -0.68 -3.35
C ASP A 63 -4.08 -1.97 -3.33
N ILE A 64 -3.90 -2.59 -4.47
CA ILE A 64 -3.19 -3.86 -4.60
C ILE A 64 -1.68 -3.64 -4.59
N ARG A 65 -1.23 -2.63 -5.36
CA ARG A 65 0.17 -2.33 -5.55
C ARG A 65 0.29 -0.90 -6.08
N ARG A 66 1.21 -0.13 -5.56
CA ARG A 66 1.34 1.31 -5.81
C ARG A 66 1.57 1.72 -7.27
N ASP A 67 2.16 0.84 -8.08
CA ASP A 67 2.35 1.04 -9.52
C ASP A 67 1.12 0.66 -10.36
N LEU A 68 0.05 0.23 -9.73
CA LEU A 68 -1.20 -0.16 -10.38
C LEU A 68 -2.31 0.82 -10.04
N PRO A 69 -3.24 1.05 -10.97
CA PRO A 69 -4.49 1.70 -10.65
C PRO A 69 -5.26 0.91 -9.59
N LEU A 70 -6.08 1.60 -8.80
CA LEU A 70 -6.97 0.94 -7.86
C LEU A 70 -7.88 -0.07 -8.53
N VAL A 71 -8.19 -1.12 -7.80
CA VAL A 71 -9.32 -1.98 -8.12
C VAL A 71 -10.56 -1.42 -7.43
N ILE A 72 -11.55 -0.99 -8.18
CA ILE A 72 -12.78 -0.36 -7.68
C ILE A 72 -13.94 -1.32 -7.87
N TYR A 73 -14.71 -1.52 -6.81
CA TYR A 73 -15.97 -2.24 -6.82
C TYR A 73 -17.13 -1.26 -6.73
N ALA A 74 -18.09 -1.40 -7.64
CA ALA A 74 -19.27 -0.55 -7.70
C ALA A 74 -20.54 -1.36 -8.00
N VAL A 75 -21.66 -0.90 -7.48
CA VAL A 75 -22.98 -1.48 -7.79
C VAL A 75 -23.71 -0.53 -8.73
N LYS A 76 -24.12 -1.02 -9.88
CA LYS A 76 -24.82 -0.27 -10.93
C LYS A 76 -26.16 -0.85 -11.23
N ASP A 77 -27.04 0.04 -11.69
CA ASP A 77 -28.26 -0.39 -12.35
C ASP A 77 -27.92 -1.19 -13.60
N ARG A 78 -28.78 -2.11 -13.90
CA ARG A 78 -28.55 -3.13 -14.88
C ARG A 78 -28.73 -2.68 -16.33
N PRO A 79 -27.89 -3.14 -17.30
CA PRO A 79 -28.21 -3.07 -18.72
C PRO A 79 -29.48 -3.89 -19.03
N SER A 80 -30.36 -3.36 -19.85
CA SER A 80 -31.62 -4.04 -20.24
C SER A 80 -31.36 -5.42 -20.84
N GLY A 81 -32.00 -6.45 -20.33
CA GLY A 81 -31.99 -7.81 -20.90
C GLY A 81 -31.39 -8.92 -20.04
N THR A 82 -30.90 -8.64 -18.86
CA THR A 82 -30.33 -9.61 -17.91
C THR A 82 -31.26 -9.89 -16.71
N LEU A 83 -30.82 -10.49 -15.58
CA LEU A 83 -31.63 -10.88 -14.41
C LEU A 83 -32.19 -9.66 -13.64
N PRO A 84 -33.28 -9.63 -12.92
CA PRO A 84 -33.78 -8.51 -12.14
C PRO A 84 -32.87 -8.19 -10.94
N GLY A 85 -32.61 -6.91 -10.67
CA GLY A 85 -31.75 -6.42 -9.61
C GLY A 85 -30.55 -5.63 -10.11
N ASN A 86 -29.66 -5.24 -9.21
CA ASN A 86 -28.44 -4.53 -9.52
C ASN A 86 -27.30 -5.48 -9.93
N SER A 87 -26.23 -4.93 -10.39
CA SER A 87 -25.04 -5.69 -10.81
C SER A 87 -23.79 -5.18 -10.11
N LEU A 88 -22.91 -6.09 -9.68
CA LEU A 88 -21.60 -5.76 -9.13
C LEU A 88 -20.57 -5.73 -10.26
N TRP A 89 -19.90 -4.62 -10.35
CA TRP A 89 -18.86 -4.35 -11.32
C TRP A 89 -17.50 -4.14 -10.66
N ARG A 90 -16.46 -4.57 -11.35
CA ARG A 90 -15.06 -4.32 -11.02
C ARG A 90 -14.44 -3.44 -12.11
N CYS A 91 -13.75 -2.38 -11.70
CA CYS A 91 -12.92 -1.58 -12.59
C CYS A 91 -11.50 -1.54 -12.03
N GLY A 92 -10.52 -1.93 -12.82
CA GLY A 92 -9.14 -1.99 -12.36
C GLY A 92 -8.20 -2.57 -13.41
N PRO A 93 -6.94 -2.80 -13.06
CA PRO A 93 -5.93 -3.35 -13.95
C PRO A 93 -6.34 -4.74 -14.45
N VAL A 94 -5.90 -5.05 -15.67
CA VAL A 94 -6.14 -6.34 -16.30
C VAL A 94 -5.36 -7.43 -15.57
N ILE A 95 -5.97 -8.60 -15.43
CA ILE A 95 -5.31 -9.79 -14.92
C ILE A 95 -5.01 -10.69 -16.13
N ASN A 96 -3.74 -10.96 -16.37
CA ASN A 96 -3.31 -11.82 -17.48
C ASN A 96 -3.63 -13.31 -17.23
N SER A 97 -3.39 -14.16 -18.22
CA SER A 97 -3.66 -15.60 -18.14
C SER A 97 -2.85 -16.35 -17.06
N LYS A 98 -1.83 -15.71 -16.48
CA LYS A 98 -1.03 -16.24 -15.36
C LYS A 98 -1.51 -15.76 -14.00
N GLY A 99 -2.61 -15.00 -13.95
CA GLY A 99 -3.15 -14.42 -12.71
C GLY A 99 -2.36 -13.22 -12.18
N GLN A 100 -1.56 -12.55 -13.01
CA GLN A 100 -0.78 -11.38 -12.65
C GLN A 100 -1.44 -10.11 -13.17
N TYR A 101 -1.36 -9.03 -12.43
CA TYR A 101 -1.79 -7.71 -12.89
C TYR A 101 -0.85 -7.18 -13.96
N ASP A 102 -1.43 -6.62 -15.03
CA ASP A 102 -0.71 -6.01 -16.13
C ASP A 102 -0.87 -4.49 -16.08
N ALA A 103 0.20 -3.80 -15.68
CA ALA A 103 0.23 -2.34 -15.58
C ALA A 103 0.33 -1.64 -16.95
N SER A 104 0.71 -2.37 -18.01
CA SER A 104 0.82 -1.82 -19.36
C SER A 104 -0.50 -1.73 -20.11
N GLU A 105 -1.51 -2.48 -19.65
CA GLU A 105 -2.84 -2.49 -20.24
C GLU A 105 -3.75 -1.44 -19.59
N PRO A 106 -4.67 -0.84 -20.35
CA PRO A 106 -5.64 0.10 -19.79
C PRO A 106 -6.55 -0.60 -18.76
N ILE A 107 -7.04 0.17 -17.78
CA ILE A 107 -8.00 -0.34 -16.80
C ILE A 107 -9.25 -0.90 -17.50
N GLN A 108 -9.73 -2.03 -17.00
CA GLN A 108 -10.87 -2.75 -17.57
C GLN A 108 -12.06 -2.76 -16.64
N LEU A 109 -13.23 -2.54 -17.23
CA LEU A 109 -14.52 -2.72 -16.57
C LEU A 109 -15.02 -4.15 -16.78
N SER A 110 -15.32 -4.87 -15.71
CA SER A 110 -15.77 -6.25 -15.74
C SER A 110 -17.01 -6.45 -14.88
N LEU A 111 -18.00 -7.16 -15.39
CA LEU A 111 -19.15 -7.61 -14.61
C LEU A 111 -18.74 -8.82 -13.76
N LEU A 112 -18.91 -8.73 -12.44
CA LEU A 112 -18.62 -9.85 -11.54
C LEU A 112 -19.86 -10.69 -11.24
N VAL A 113 -20.94 -10.03 -10.88
CA VAL A 113 -22.21 -10.69 -10.50
C VAL A 113 -23.37 -9.83 -10.96
N ASP A 114 -24.40 -10.51 -11.44
CA ASP A 114 -25.69 -9.93 -11.81
C ASP A 114 -26.80 -10.40 -10.86
N GLY A 115 -27.89 -9.66 -10.76
CA GLY A 115 -29.05 -10.04 -9.95
C GLY A 115 -28.88 -9.81 -8.45
N LEU A 116 -28.24 -8.71 -8.05
CA LEU A 116 -28.16 -8.32 -6.65
C LEU A 116 -29.52 -7.94 -6.07
N ASP A 117 -29.72 -8.22 -4.79
CA ASP A 117 -30.93 -7.87 -4.06
C ASP A 117 -30.90 -6.39 -3.63
N GLU A 118 -31.69 -5.57 -4.29
CA GLU A 118 -31.85 -4.13 -4.02
C GLU A 118 -32.42 -3.83 -2.63
N THR A 119 -33.07 -4.82 -2.00
CA THR A 119 -33.74 -4.65 -0.71
C THR A 119 -32.90 -5.13 0.48
N ALA A 120 -31.70 -5.65 0.24
CA ALA A 120 -30.83 -6.11 1.31
C ALA A 120 -30.39 -4.92 2.17
N ALA A 121 -30.79 -4.94 3.44
CA ALA A 121 -30.47 -3.92 4.44
C ALA A 121 -29.49 -4.51 5.45
N GLU A 122 -28.21 -4.39 5.17
CA GLU A 122 -27.15 -4.78 6.10
C GLU A 122 -26.29 -3.55 6.46
N THR A 123 -25.66 -3.57 7.63
CA THR A 123 -24.90 -2.43 8.13
C THR A 123 -23.52 -2.87 8.55
N CYS A 124 -22.52 -2.03 8.28
CA CYS A 124 -21.18 -2.19 8.83
C CYS A 124 -21.13 -1.93 10.34
N ILE A 125 -20.23 -2.60 11.04
CA ILE A 125 -19.92 -2.31 12.44
C ILE A 125 -18.44 -1.89 12.49
N PRO A 126 -18.13 -0.66 12.91
CA PRO A 126 -18.99 0.46 13.26
C PRO A 126 -19.72 1.08 12.06
N ASN A 127 -20.87 1.63 12.35
CA ASN A 127 -21.90 2.02 11.41
C ASN A 127 -21.46 3.15 10.45
N ASN A 128 -21.16 2.82 9.18
CA ASN A 128 -21.13 3.78 8.07
C ASN A 128 -22.20 3.35 7.05
N GLY A 129 -23.44 3.25 7.57
CA GLY A 129 -24.51 2.65 6.83
C GLY A 129 -25.08 3.55 5.77
N GLU A 130 -25.11 3.11 4.54
CA GLU A 130 -26.15 3.48 3.57
C GLU A 130 -26.46 2.29 2.66
N ASN A 131 -27.67 2.29 2.13
CA ASN A 131 -28.27 1.31 1.27
C ASN A 131 -27.25 0.62 0.32
N ASN A 132 -26.96 -0.65 0.58
CA ASN A 132 -25.86 -1.37 -0.07
C ASN A 132 -26.27 -2.00 -1.41
N ASN A 133 -27.55 -1.95 -1.79
CA ASN A 133 -28.06 -2.45 -3.06
C ASN A 133 -27.57 -3.87 -3.41
N GLY A 134 -27.41 -4.74 -2.38
CA GLY A 134 -27.01 -6.11 -2.50
C GLY A 134 -25.51 -6.41 -2.41
N PHE A 135 -24.65 -5.39 -2.32
CA PHE A 135 -23.23 -5.55 -1.98
C PHE A 135 -22.80 -4.53 -0.94
N LEU A 136 -22.59 -4.99 0.27
CA LEU A 136 -22.04 -4.21 1.36
C LEU A 136 -20.55 -4.50 1.51
N ALA A 137 -19.74 -3.46 1.63
CA ALA A 137 -18.30 -3.57 1.90
C ALA A 137 -17.94 -2.71 3.10
N CYS A 138 -17.22 -3.29 4.05
CA CYS A 138 -16.78 -2.66 5.28
C CYS A 138 -15.28 -2.87 5.48
N SER A 139 -14.58 -1.86 5.97
CA SER A 139 -13.17 -1.97 6.34
C SER A 139 -12.96 -1.39 7.73
N PRO A 140 -12.92 -2.23 8.78
CA PRO A 140 -12.78 -1.75 10.16
C PRO A 140 -11.38 -1.20 10.47
N ASP A 141 -10.35 -1.64 9.74
CA ASP A 141 -8.94 -1.37 10.01
C ASP A 141 -8.12 -1.00 8.76
N LYS A 142 -8.79 -0.59 7.68
CA LYS A 142 -8.18 -0.29 6.36
C LYS A 142 -7.38 -1.46 5.72
N LYS A 143 -7.19 -2.57 6.42
CA LYS A 143 -6.48 -3.78 5.96
C LYS A 143 -7.39 -4.99 5.81
N SER A 144 -8.56 -4.94 6.43
CA SER A 144 -9.56 -6.00 6.34
C SER A 144 -10.72 -5.55 5.47
N LEU A 145 -11.15 -6.41 4.58
CA LEU A 145 -12.41 -6.27 3.87
C LEU A 145 -13.41 -7.27 4.43
N GLN A 146 -14.46 -6.77 5.03
CA GLN A 146 -15.67 -7.56 5.34
C GLN A 146 -16.73 -7.18 4.31
N PHE A 147 -17.34 -8.15 3.67
CA PHE A 147 -18.39 -7.86 2.71
C PHE A 147 -19.53 -8.87 2.78
N THR A 148 -20.70 -8.40 2.42
CA THR A 148 -21.88 -9.22 2.22
C THR A 148 -22.35 -9.07 0.78
N LEU A 149 -22.60 -10.19 0.12
CA LEU A 149 -23.14 -10.27 -1.22
C LEU A 149 -24.50 -10.93 -1.15
N SER A 150 -25.55 -10.18 -1.50
CA SER A 150 -26.94 -10.63 -1.46
C SER A 150 -27.50 -10.72 -2.86
N LEU A 151 -27.91 -11.90 -3.28
CA LEU A 151 -28.48 -12.16 -4.60
C LEU A 151 -30.01 -12.28 -4.50
N LYS A 152 -30.70 -11.67 -5.45
CA LYS A 152 -32.16 -11.78 -5.59
C LYS A 152 -32.50 -13.15 -6.15
N GLY A 153 -33.01 -14.03 -5.29
CA GLY A 153 -33.42 -15.38 -5.71
C GLY A 153 -34.57 -15.35 -6.73
N LEU A 154 -34.55 -16.28 -7.67
CA LEU A 154 -35.70 -16.57 -8.55
C LEU A 154 -36.91 -17.08 -7.79
N SER A 155 -36.74 -17.50 -6.54
CA SER A 155 -37.79 -17.77 -5.54
C SER A 155 -37.66 -16.70 -4.46
N SER A 156 -38.73 -16.37 -3.77
CA SER A 156 -38.88 -15.33 -2.74
C SER A 156 -37.86 -15.35 -1.56
N ARG A 157 -36.75 -16.06 -1.68
CA ARG A 157 -35.63 -16.08 -0.73
C ARG A 157 -34.39 -15.52 -1.40
N ALA A 158 -33.92 -14.38 -0.89
CA ALA A 158 -32.60 -13.87 -1.20
C ALA A 158 -31.53 -14.82 -0.64
N TYR A 159 -30.45 -15.01 -1.38
CA TYR A 159 -29.26 -15.68 -0.89
C TYR A 159 -28.26 -14.61 -0.44
N SER A 160 -27.98 -14.57 0.85
CA SER A 160 -27.04 -13.62 1.43
C SER A 160 -26.02 -14.37 2.27
N GLN A 161 -24.75 -14.04 2.11
CA GLN A 161 -23.68 -14.54 2.94
C GLN A 161 -22.61 -13.48 3.10
N ALA A 162 -22.09 -13.37 4.32
CA ALA A 162 -20.96 -12.52 4.64
C ALA A 162 -19.64 -13.28 4.43
N ALA A 163 -18.64 -12.58 3.97
CA ALA A 163 -17.26 -13.04 3.90
C ALA A 163 -16.33 -11.97 4.44
N GLY A 164 -15.16 -12.37 4.89
CA GLY A 164 -14.16 -11.46 5.41
C GLY A 164 -12.76 -11.93 5.06
N VAL A 165 -11.91 -11.00 4.67
CA VAL A 165 -10.52 -11.26 4.32
C VAL A 165 -9.64 -10.18 4.93
N HIS A 166 -8.49 -10.58 5.45
CA HIS A 166 -7.45 -9.68 5.90
C HIS A 166 -6.31 -9.65 4.89
N SER A 167 -5.79 -8.46 4.61
CA SER A 167 -4.62 -8.30 3.76
C SER A 167 -3.46 -9.16 4.26
N ARG A 168 -2.83 -9.91 3.36
CA ARG A 168 -1.62 -10.70 3.62
C ARG A 168 -0.35 -9.95 3.21
N VAL A 169 -0.50 -8.79 2.62
CA VAL A 169 0.62 -7.98 2.18
C VAL A 169 1.11 -7.17 3.38
N ASN A 170 2.38 -7.40 3.74
CA ASN A 170 3.05 -6.51 4.67
C ASN A 170 3.52 -5.28 3.86
N PRO A 171 3.03 -4.07 4.14
CA PRO A 171 3.42 -2.87 3.42
C PRO A 171 4.89 -2.48 3.64
N LEU A 172 5.58 -3.16 4.56
CA LEU A 172 6.93 -2.83 5.04
C LEU A 172 8.08 -3.17 4.09
N TYR A 173 7.83 -3.67 2.87
CA TYR A 173 8.91 -3.94 1.93
C TYR A 173 8.80 -3.06 0.69
N PRO A 174 9.69 -2.05 0.53
CA PRO A 174 9.85 -1.42 -0.77
C PRO A 174 10.39 -2.46 -1.75
N ARG A 175 9.70 -2.63 -2.86
CA ARG A 175 10.22 -3.49 -3.93
C ARG A 175 11.29 -2.72 -4.68
N PRO A 176 12.42 -3.35 -5.04
CA PRO A 176 13.39 -2.73 -5.92
C PRO A 176 12.72 -2.25 -7.21
N GLY A 177 12.85 -0.96 -7.53
CA GLY A 177 12.28 -0.36 -8.73
C GLY A 177 10.89 0.27 -8.57
N GLU A 178 10.38 0.45 -7.37
CA GLU A 178 9.20 1.28 -7.14
C GLU A 178 9.52 2.74 -7.46
N GLY A 179 8.85 3.29 -8.46
CA GLY A 179 8.87 4.71 -8.78
C GLY A 179 8.21 5.56 -7.69
N SER A 180 8.24 6.87 -7.87
CA SER A 180 7.67 7.83 -6.93
C SER A 180 6.21 7.54 -6.58
N LEU A 181 5.89 7.57 -5.29
CA LEU A 181 4.53 7.44 -4.77
C LEU A 181 3.68 8.67 -5.10
N CYS A 182 4.32 9.77 -5.42
CA CYS A 182 3.74 11.07 -5.61
C CYS A 182 2.94 11.25 -6.91
N GLY A 183 2.89 10.25 -7.77
CA GLY A 183 2.08 10.24 -9.01
C GLY A 183 0.68 9.69 -8.88
N GLY A 184 0.34 9.04 -7.78
CA GLY A 184 -0.86 8.19 -7.63
C GLY A 184 -2.14 8.83 -7.06
N GLY A 185 -2.11 10.05 -6.57
CA GLY A 185 -3.32 10.86 -6.33
C GLY A 185 -4.25 10.49 -5.18
N MET A 186 -3.90 9.57 -4.26
CA MET A 186 -4.89 9.07 -3.30
C MET A 186 -4.70 9.43 -1.82
N TYR A 187 -3.49 9.78 -1.41
CA TYR A 187 -3.18 10.08 0.00
C TYR A 187 -2.49 11.43 0.20
N ASN A 188 -2.47 12.28 -0.81
CA ASN A 188 -1.73 13.52 -0.77
C ASN A 188 -2.35 14.49 0.23
N TRP A 189 -1.83 14.53 1.44
CA TRP A 189 -2.12 15.61 2.38
C TRP A 189 -1.46 16.91 1.94
N ALA A 190 -0.22 16.83 1.50
CA ALA A 190 0.52 17.95 0.93
C ALA A 190 1.43 17.49 -0.21
N VAL A 191 1.51 18.30 -1.25
CA VAL A 191 2.37 18.06 -2.41
C VAL A 191 3.14 19.34 -2.69
N GLY A 192 4.46 19.24 -2.70
CA GLY A 192 5.37 20.34 -3.00
C GLY A 192 5.37 20.74 -4.48
N SER A 193 6.14 21.75 -4.79
CA SER A 193 6.40 22.19 -6.15
C SER A 193 7.36 21.22 -6.86
N THR A 194 7.43 21.31 -8.17
CA THR A 194 8.30 20.42 -8.97
C THR A 194 9.73 20.96 -9.12
N THR A 195 10.04 22.14 -8.61
CA THR A 195 11.30 22.84 -8.92
C THR A 195 11.83 23.73 -7.80
N GLY A 196 11.18 23.77 -6.65
CA GLY A 196 11.56 24.67 -5.55
C GLY A 196 11.75 23.94 -4.25
N GLN A 197 12.51 24.53 -3.35
CA GLN A 197 12.61 24.07 -1.98
C GLN A 197 11.30 24.37 -1.24
N ASP A 198 10.63 23.34 -0.74
CA ASP A 198 9.37 23.42 -0.02
C ASP A 198 9.55 23.04 1.46
N THR A 199 8.68 23.59 2.30
CA THR A 199 8.55 23.15 3.70
C THR A 199 7.12 22.66 3.89
N LEU A 200 6.97 21.35 4.04
CA LEU A 200 5.68 20.69 4.18
C LEU A 200 5.50 20.18 5.61
N SER A 201 4.34 20.37 6.18
CA SER A 201 3.99 19.81 7.48
C SER A 201 2.49 19.55 7.58
N VAL A 202 2.12 18.56 8.38
CA VAL A 202 0.71 18.29 8.69
C VAL A 202 0.23 19.29 9.74
N PRO A 203 -0.93 19.94 9.54
CA PRO A 203 -1.54 20.78 10.59
C PRO A 203 -1.89 19.94 11.83
N ILE A 204 -1.31 20.29 12.97
CA ILE A 204 -1.53 19.59 14.25
C ILE A 204 -3.00 19.72 14.66
N GLY A 205 -3.68 18.61 14.92
CA GLY A 205 -4.98 18.57 15.59
C GLY A 205 -6.15 17.99 14.84
N ALA A 206 -5.96 17.53 13.59
CA ALA A 206 -7.04 16.96 12.77
C ALA A 206 -6.95 15.44 12.58
N LEU A 207 -5.88 14.79 13.06
CA LEU A 207 -5.61 13.37 12.79
C LEU A 207 -5.94 12.48 13.98
N THR A 208 -6.50 11.32 13.69
CA THR A 208 -6.70 10.23 14.65
C THR A 208 -5.63 9.16 14.42
N SER A 209 -5.40 8.29 15.40
CA SER A 209 -4.42 7.20 15.32
C SER A 209 -4.64 6.20 14.15
N GLU A 210 -5.75 6.31 13.46
CA GLU A 210 -6.10 5.47 12.29
C GLU A 210 -5.83 6.16 10.96
N ASP A 211 -5.42 7.42 10.98
CA ASP A 211 -5.09 8.16 9.76
C ASP A 211 -3.67 7.82 9.32
N GLU A 212 -3.43 7.85 8.02
CA GLU A 212 -2.15 7.71 7.35
C GLU A 212 -1.99 8.90 6.40
N VAL A 213 -0.85 9.54 6.43
CA VAL A 213 -0.60 10.75 5.64
C VAL A 213 0.47 10.49 4.60
N LEU A 214 0.22 10.89 3.36
CA LEU A 214 1.24 10.94 2.31
C LEU A 214 1.60 12.38 2.00
N MET A 215 2.89 12.72 2.16
CA MET A 215 3.44 13.99 1.75
C MET A 215 4.54 13.80 0.72
N CYS A 216 4.53 14.62 -0.31
CA CYS A 216 5.41 14.51 -1.47
C CYS A 216 6.10 15.85 -1.76
N GLY A 217 7.42 15.89 -1.67
CA GLY A 217 8.25 17.05 -2.07
C GLY A 217 8.24 17.28 -3.57
N LYS A 218 8.37 16.24 -4.38
CA LYS A 218 8.52 16.18 -5.84
C LYS A 218 9.89 16.59 -6.35
N GLY A 219 10.29 17.80 -6.23
CA GLY A 219 11.60 18.26 -6.70
C GLY A 219 12.01 19.57 -6.05
N GLY A 220 13.29 19.69 -5.73
CA GLY A 220 13.87 20.69 -4.86
C GLY A 220 14.35 20.04 -3.55
N GLY A 221 15.20 20.72 -2.83
CA GLY A 221 15.68 20.24 -1.52
C GLY A 221 14.64 20.51 -0.42
N ASP A 222 13.71 19.59 -0.21
CA ASP A 222 12.55 19.81 0.61
C ASP A 222 12.76 19.47 2.09
N THR A 223 11.99 20.11 2.96
CA THR A 223 11.88 19.74 4.36
C THR A 223 10.44 19.29 4.63
N ILE A 224 10.28 18.01 4.97
CA ILE A 224 8.97 17.42 5.19
C ILE A 224 8.87 16.91 6.63
N THR A 225 7.84 17.37 7.34
CA THR A 225 7.60 16.97 8.73
C THR A 225 6.25 16.26 8.82
N GLY A 226 6.29 15.02 9.26
CA GLY A 226 5.13 14.17 9.50
C GLY A 226 4.31 14.59 10.73
N SER A 227 3.62 13.66 11.31
CA SER A 227 2.62 13.89 12.35
C SER A 227 2.83 12.97 13.57
N ASN A 228 1.74 12.66 14.27
CA ASN A 228 1.76 11.68 15.37
C ASN A 228 1.06 10.36 14.98
N VAL A 229 0.91 10.11 13.69
CA VAL A 229 0.32 8.90 13.13
C VAL A 229 1.29 8.29 12.13
N ASN A 230 0.96 7.14 11.56
CA ASN A 230 1.81 6.51 10.55
C ASN A 230 1.83 7.33 9.27
N ASP A 231 2.98 7.85 8.90
CA ASP A 231 3.14 8.72 7.75
C ASP A 231 3.94 8.05 6.61
N ILE A 232 3.70 8.50 5.40
CA ILE A 232 4.55 8.21 4.24
C ILE A 232 5.08 9.54 3.71
N LEU A 233 6.39 9.73 3.83
CA LEU A 233 7.06 10.95 3.41
C LEU A 233 7.99 10.62 2.24
N GLU A 234 7.88 11.36 1.14
CA GLU A 234 8.70 11.14 -0.04
C GLU A 234 9.29 12.45 -0.56
N CYS A 235 10.60 12.51 -0.70
CA CYS A 235 11.28 13.64 -1.32
C CYS A 235 10.86 13.87 -2.77
N GLY A 236 10.76 12.80 -3.54
CA GLY A 236 10.48 12.81 -4.96
C GLY A 236 11.65 12.26 -5.78
N ASP A 237 11.49 12.25 -7.11
CA ASP A 237 12.48 11.61 -8.00
C ASP A 237 13.61 12.55 -8.45
N GLY A 238 13.66 13.78 -7.95
CA GLY A 238 14.60 14.80 -8.38
C GLY A 238 14.63 14.96 -9.91
N LEU A 239 14.49 16.16 -10.45
CA LEU A 239 14.74 16.37 -11.87
C LEU A 239 16.23 16.21 -12.14
N ALA A 240 16.60 15.50 -13.21
CA ALA A 240 17.97 15.27 -13.59
C ALA A 240 18.78 16.61 -13.62
N GLY A 241 19.69 16.80 -12.63
CA GLY A 241 20.56 17.96 -12.51
C GLY A 241 20.20 18.97 -11.41
N GLY A 242 19.20 18.70 -10.58
CA GLY A 242 18.90 19.48 -9.37
C GLY A 242 19.74 19.05 -8.16
N VAL A 243 19.91 19.94 -7.18
CA VAL A 243 20.41 19.62 -5.83
C VAL A 243 19.17 19.44 -4.98
N ASP A 244 18.69 18.22 -4.88
CA ASP A 244 17.41 17.92 -4.24
C ASP A 244 17.62 17.19 -2.89
N ASP A 245 18.64 17.62 -2.12
CA ASP A 245 18.93 17.09 -0.78
C ASP A 245 17.76 17.38 0.15
N CYS A 246 17.00 16.36 0.51
CA CYS A 246 15.83 16.49 1.38
C CYS A 246 16.14 16.27 2.85
N THR A 247 15.24 16.78 3.70
CA THR A 247 15.18 16.41 5.11
C THR A 247 13.78 15.96 5.48
N LEU A 248 13.66 14.72 5.93
CA LEU A 248 12.38 14.11 6.34
C LEU A 248 12.39 13.86 7.85
N TYR A 249 11.29 14.18 8.50
CA TYR A 249 11.03 13.87 9.91
C TYR A 249 9.72 13.11 10.02
N GLY A 250 9.76 11.82 10.40
CA GLY A 250 8.56 11.00 10.62
C GLY A 250 7.75 11.49 11.82
N MET A 251 8.38 11.79 12.89
CA MET A 251 7.87 12.27 14.18
C MET A 251 7.44 11.12 15.09
N ALA A 252 6.16 10.78 15.19
CA ALA A 252 5.68 9.68 16.02
C ALA A 252 4.71 8.83 15.18
N GLY A 253 4.77 7.54 15.34
CA GLY A 253 4.04 6.59 14.51
C GLY A 253 5.03 5.66 13.81
N ASN A 254 4.52 4.63 13.14
CA ASN A 254 5.38 3.78 12.32
C ASN A 254 5.43 4.39 10.91
N ASP A 255 6.49 5.09 10.62
CA ASP A 255 6.60 5.93 9.45
C ASP A 255 7.40 5.27 8.33
N ARG A 256 7.15 5.71 7.11
CA ARG A 256 7.91 5.33 5.94
C ARG A 256 8.49 6.57 5.28
N LEU A 257 9.81 6.68 5.29
CA LEU A 257 10.54 7.80 4.76
C LEU A 257 11.31 7.38 3.50
N LEU A 258 11.08 8.07 2.41
CA LEU A 258 11.67 7.79 1.11
C LEU A 258 12.47 8.99 0.63
N GLY A 259 13.77 8.84 0.58
CA GLY A 259 14.69 9.82 -0.01
C GLY A 259 14.57 9.93 -1.54
N SER A 260 15.49 10.63 -2.14
CA SER A 260 15.61 10.86 -3.57
C SER A 260 16.80 10.11 -4.19
N ASN A 261 17.38 10.63 -5.27
CA ASN A 261 18.67 10.17 -5.80
C ASN A 261 19.82 11.13 -5.43
N GLN A 262 19.64 11.97 -4.40
CA GLN A 262 20.60 12.96 -3.90
C GLN A 262 20.91 12.65 -2.42
N ASN A 263 21.72 13.51 -1.76
CA ASN A 263 22.14 13.23 -0.40
C ASN A 263 21.07 13.67 0.61
N ASP A 264 20.31 12.77 1.10
CA ASP A 264 19.16 13.04 1.95
C ASP A 264 19.47 12.84 3.44
N THR A 265 18.63 13.43 4.29
CA THR A 265 18.67 13.20 5.74
C THR A 265 17.28 12.78 6.24
N LEU A 266 17.16 11.55 6.70
CA LEU A 266 15.92 10.95 7.14
C LEU A 266 15.97 10.69 8.64
N TYR A 267 14.99 11.21 9.36
CA TYR A 267 14.78 10.96 10.79
C TYR A 267 13.44 10.22 10.97
N GLY A 268 13.47 8.99 11.47
CA GLY A 268 12.25 8.28 11.85
C GLY A 268 11.46 9.08 12.88
N GLU A 269 12.16 9.58 13.88
CA GLU A 269 11.64 10.49 14.87
C GLU A 269 11.97 11.97 14.58
N SER A 270 11.73 12.86 15.52
CA SER A 270 12.22 14.25 15.41
C SER A 270 13.71 14.35 15.75
N ALA A 271 14.41 15.26 15.11
CA ALA A 271 15.84 15.50 15.39
C ALA A 271 16.13 15.92 16.85
N THR A 272 15.14 16.41 17.59
CA THR A 272 15.30 17.00 18.93
C THR A 272 14.48 16.32 20.04
N ASN A 273 13.51 15.50 19.69
CA ASN A 273 12.60 14.90 20.67
C ASN A 273 12.58 13.37 20.55
N ILE A 274 13.62 12.73 21.08
CA ILE A 274 13.79 11.27 21.12
C ILE A 274 13.03 10.62 22.30
N THR A 275 12.03 11.29 22.87
CA THR A 275 11.18 10.75 23.94
C THR A 275 9.90 10.12 23.41
N ALA A 276 9.78 9.96 22.08
CA ALA A 276 8.66 9.27 21.46
C ALA A 276 8.66 7.78 21.85
N THR A 277 7.50 7.21 21.80
CA THR A 277 7.25 5.78 22.02
C THR A 277 7.97 4.96 20.96
N ASP A 278 8.47 3.77 21.33
CA ASP A 278 9.14 2.81 20.47
C ASP A 278 8.39 2.60 19.13
N ALA A 279 8.57 3.51 18.17
CA ALA A 279 7.99 3.43 16.83
C ALA A 279 8.89 2.57 15.92
N ASN A 280 8.31 1.94 14.92
CA ASN A 280 9.05 1.07 14.00
C ASN A 280 9.00 1.69 12.60
N ASP A 281 10.09 2.33 12.21
CA ASP A 281 10.16 3.11 10.99
C ASP A 281 10.88 2.38 9.86
N GLU A 282 10.53 2.73 8.64
CA GLU A 282 11.21 2.28 7.44
C GLU A 282 11.86 3.47 6.74
N LEU A 283 13.20 3.49 6.68
CA LEU A 283 13.99 4.53 6.08
C LEU A 283 14.68 4.03 4.81
N VAL A 284 14.34 4.62 3.67
CA VAL A 284 14.86 4.26 2.35
C VAL A 284 15.63 5.45 1.77
N GLY A 285 16.95 5.35 1.71
CA GLY A 285 17.80 6.41 1.16
C GLY A 285 17.64 6.60 -0.34
N ARG A 286 17.50 5.50 -1.08
CA ARG A 286 17.57 5.40 -2.54
C ARG A 286 18.99 5.61 -3.05
N GLY A 287 19.34 6.76 -3.59
CA GLY A 287 20.69 7.02 -4.11
C GLY A 287 21.22 8.35 -3.60
N GLY A 288 22.55 8.51 -3.59
CA GLY A 288 23.20 9.62 -2.95
C GLY A 288 23.97 9.16 -1.70
N ASN A 289 24.55 10.08 -0.97
CA ASN A 289 25.20 9.75 0.31
C ASN A 289 24.26 10.19 1.45
N ASP A 290 23.47 9.27 1.93
CA ASP A 290 22.36 9.55 2.81
C ASP A 290 22.71 9.43 4.29
N LYS A 291 21.90 10.08 5.12
CA LYS A 291 21.96 9.97 6.58
C LYS A 291 20.60 9.48 7.10
N LEU A 292 20.60 8.29 7.66
CA LEU A 292 19.39 7.61 8.13
C LEU A 292 19.46 7.45 9.65
N TYR A 293 18.55 8.11 10.37
CA TYR A 293 18.44 8.09 11.83
C TYR A 293 17.11 7.48 12.23
N GLY A 294 17.09 6.26 12.75
CA GLY A 294 15.83 5.60 13.15
C GLY A 294 15.27 6.13 14.46
N GLY A 295 16.08 6.22 15.48
CA GLY A 295 15.59 6.55 16.81
C GLY A 295 15.24 5.33 17.65
N PRO A 296 14.35 5.46 18.67
CA PRO A 296 13.87 4.30 19.42
C PRO A 296 12.96 3.41 18.57
N GLY A 297 12.94 2.10 18.83
CA GLY A 297 12.07 1.15 18.14
C GLY A 297 12.81 0.12 17.33
N GLN A 298 12.08 -0.61 16.50
CA GLN A 298 12.65 -1.62 15.59
C GLN A 298 12.61 -1.07 14.18
N ASN A 299 13.71 -0.47 13.74
CA ASN A 299 13.74 0.25 12.49
C ASN A 299 14.36 -0.58 11.36
N LEU A 300 13.89 -0.32 10.15
CA LEU A 300 14.31 -0.95 8.93
C LEU A 300 14.98 0.06 8.02
N TYR A 301 16.18 -0.26 7.52
CA TYR A 301 16.96 0.63 6.67
C TYR A 301 17.27 -0.02 5.32
N LEU A 302 17.09 0.74 4.28
CA LEU A 302 17.56 0.44 2.93
C LEU A 302 18.38 1.63 2.43
N PRO A 303 19.69 1.68 2.74
CA PRO A 303 20.52 2.83 2.36
C PRO A 303 20.51 3.07 0.86
N GLY A 304 20.84 2.10 0.05
CA GLY A 304 20.87 2.17 -1.40
C GLY A 304 22.25 2.47 -1.97
N PRO A 305 22.34 2.90 -3.25
CA PRO A 305 23.60 3.28 -3.87
C PRO A 305 24.16 4.58 -3.31
N GLY A 306 25.37 4.54 -2.76
CA GLY A 306 26.06 5.70 -2.20
C GLY A 306 26.99 5.31 -1.06
N ASN A 307 27.49 6.32 -0.34
CA ASN A 307 28.21 6.09 0.91
C ASN A 307 27.35 6.62 2.05
N ASP A 308 26.59 5.74 2.65
CA ASP A 308 25.54 6.11 3.56
C ASP A 308 25.97 6.02 5.02
N THR A 309 25.26 6.73 5.86
CA THR A 309 25.41 6.67 7.31
C THR A 309 24.10 6.23 7.94
N VAL A 310 24.11 5.11 8.63
CA VAL A 310 22.95 4.59 9.35
C VAL A 310 23.21 4.63 10.85
N ILE A 311 22.30 5.25 11.58
CA ILE A 311 22.30 5.29 13.03
C ILE A 311 20.97 4.67 13.50
N GLY A 312 21.00 3.44 13.97
CA GLY A 312 19.84 2.68 14.41
C GLY A 312 19.18 3.33 15.62
N GLY A 313 19.87 3.34 16.73
CA GLY A 313 19.33 3.89 17.96
C GLY A 313 19.15 2.84 19.04
N SER A 314 17.98 2.81 19.68
CA SER A 314 17.65 1.76 20.64
C SER A 314 16.55 0.86 20.09
N GLY A 315 16.73 -0.43 20.23
CA GLY A 315 15.78 -1.43 19.74
C GLY A 315 16.47 -2.49 18.90
N LEU A 316 15.74 -3.12 18.02
CA LEU A 316 16.27 -4.11 17.09
C LEU A 316 16.27 -3.51 15.67
N ASP A 317 17.41 -3.00 15.25
CA ASP A 317 17.58 -2.28 14.00
C ASP A 317 18.16 -3.18 12.90
N VAL A 318 17.59 -3.12 11.70
CA VAL A 318 17.90 -4.03 10.61
C VAL A 318 18.28 -3.26 9.34
N VAL A 319 19.43 -3.54 8.76
CA VAL A 319 19.86 -2.97 7.48
C VAL A 319 19.80 -4.03 6.39
N PHE A 320 19.19 -3.69 5.26
CA PHE A 320 19.08 -4.54 4.07
C PHE A 320 20.02 -4.09 2.96
N PHE A 321 20.73 -5.07 2.40
CA PHE A 321 21.58 -4.92 1.23
C PHE A 321 21.08 -5.80 0.08
N LYS A 322 21.07 -5.26 -1.13
CA LYS A 322 20.50 -5.92 -2.33
C LYS A 322 21.32 -7.10 -2.85
N GLY A 323 22.60 -7.10 -2.58
CA GLY A 323 23.54 -8.12 -3.08
C GLY A 323 23.64 -9.35 -2.19
N THR A 324 24.40 -10.34 -2.65
CA THR A 324 24.77 -11.51 -1.87
C THR A 324 25.88 -11.15 -0.85
N ARG A 325 25.93 -11.85 0.28
CA ARG A 325 26.94 -11.59 1.32
C ARG A 325 28.40 -11.58 0.80
N SER A 326 28.69 -12.39 -0.19
CA SER A 326 30.02 -12.50 -0.78
C SER A 326 30.44 -11.27 -1.59
N GLU A 327 29.51 -10.42 -1.99
CA GLU A 327 29.78 -9.18 -2.72
C GLU A 327 30.17 -8.02 -1.81
N TYR A 328 30.07 -8.19 -0.48
CA TYR A 328 30.39 -7.13 0.47
C TYR A 328 31.57 -7.47 1.37
N ASN A 329 32.40 -6.45 1.64
CA ASN A 329 33.42 -6.48 2.67
C ASN A 329 32.91 -5.78 3.93
N LEU A 330 32.99 -6.47 5.06
CA LEU A 330 32.72 -5.89 6.37
C LEU A 330 34.06 -5.52 7.02
N SER A 331 34.08 -4.38 7.74
CA SER A 331 35.25 -3.96 8.50
C SER A 331 35.64 -5.02 9.55
N ALA A 332 36.93 -5.13 9.84
CA ALA A 332 37.38 -5.97 10.92
C ALA A 332 36.84 -5.49 12.27
N GLY A 333 36.19 -6.39 13.02
CA GLY A 333 35.53 -6.02 14.28
C GLY A 333 34.18 -5.32 14.10
N CYS A 334 33.52 -5.58 12.98
CA CYS A 334 32.15 -5.13 12.75
C CYS A 334 31.23 -5.61 13.89
N ALA A 335 30.66 -4.66 14.61
CA ALA A 335 29.79 -4.88 15.76
C ALA A 335 28.64 -3.87 15.76
N LYS A 336 27.63 -4.07 16.62
CA LYS A 336 26.50 -3.14 16.76
C LYS A 336 26.95 -1.67 16.92
N SER A 337 28.01 -1.42 17.68
CA SER A 337 28.49 -0.07 17.96
C SER A 337 29.14 0.61 16.74
N SER A 338 29.71 -0.15 15.82
CA SER A 338 30.32 0.37 14.59
C SER A 338 30.57 -0.74 13.59
N CYS A 339 30.10 -0.60 12.39
CA CYS A 339 30.37 -1.49 11.28
C CYS A 339 30.47 -0.69 9.98
N THR A 340 31.47 -1.03 9.13
CA THR A 340 31.54 -0.50 7.77
C THR A 340 31.28 -1.64 6.79
N VAL A 341 30.37 -1.42 5.86
CA VAL A 341 29.98 -2.38 4.83
C VAL A 341 30.31 -1.79 3.47
N THR A 342 31.17 -2.44 2.70
CA THR A 342 31.58 -1.98 1.37
C THR A 342 31.12 -2.95 0.31
N ASP A 343 30.34 -2.48 -0.64
CA ASP A 343 29.94 -3.23 -1.83
C ASP A 343 31.07 -3.29 -2.86
N ASN A 344 31.50 -4.48 -3.22
CA ASN A 344 32.55 -4.71 -4.22
C ASN A 344 31.99 -5.17 -5.57
N ALA A 345 30.69 -5.16 -5.75
CA ALA A 345 30.07 -5.56 -7.00
C ALA A 345 30.40 -4.59 -8.15
N ALA A 346 30.39 -5.11 -9.36
CA ALA A 346 30.46 -4.26 -10.55
C ALA A 346 29.18 -3.42 -10.70
N ALA A 347 29.34 -2.22 -11.30
CA ALA A 347 28.20 -1.36 -11.59
C ALA A 347 27.13 -2.09 -12.41
N SER A 348 25.90 -2.04 -11.95
CA SER A 348 24.74 -2.60 -12.65
C SER A 348 24.18 -1.60 -13.68
N ALA A 349 23.53 -2.13 -14.72
CA ALA A 349 22.95 -1.31 -15.79
C ALA A 349 21.77 -0.43 -15.31
N ASP A 350 21.13 -0.80 -14.23
CA ASP A 350 20.01 -0.08 -13.62
C ASP A 350 20.42 0.94 -12.55
N GLY A 351 21.74 1.09 -12.30
CA GLY A 351 22.27 2.04 -11.31
C GLY A 351 22.02 1.65 -9.85
N THR A 352 21.53 0.43 -9.59
CA THR A 352 21.30 -0.04 -8.20
C THR A 352 22.54 -0.62 -7.53
N ARG A 353 23.67 -0.72 -8.23
CA ARG A 353 24.95 -1.25 -7.75
C ARG A 353 26.13 -0.49 -8.39
N PRO A 354 27.27 -0.30 -7.72
CA PRO A 354 27.49 -0.71 -6.32
C PRO A 354 26.73 0.16 -5.31
N GLU A 355 26.42 -0.41 -4.15
CA GLU A 355 25.82 0.32 -3.03
C GLU A 355 26.85 1.20 -2.27
N GLY A 356 28.11 1.15 -2.63
CA GLY A 356 29.16 2.00 -2.07
C GLY A 356 29.75 1.49 -0.77
N THR A 357 30.06 2.44 0.15
CA THR A 357 30.62 2.10 1.47
C THR A 357 29.81 2.79 2.56
N ASP A 358 29.09 1.99 3.32
CA ASP A 358 28.20 2.47 4.36
C ASP A 358 28.81 2.35 5.75
N THR A 359 28.51 3.33 6.58
CA THR A 359 28.92 3.36 7.99
C THR A 359 27.68 3.18 8.86
N LEU A 360 27.69 2.13 9.70
CA LEU A 360 26.56 1.74 10.52
C LEU A 360 26.93 1.86 11.99
N SER A 361 25.97 2.30 12.81
CA SER A 361 26.07 2.28 14.27
C SER A 361 24.71 2.07 14.91
N GLY A 362 24.64 1.34 16.02
CA GLY A 362 23.37 1.02 16.67
C GLY A 362 22.50 0.03 15.88
N VAL A 363 23.10 -0.79 15.02
CA VAL A 363 22.41 -1.77 14.17
C VAL A 363 22.73 -3.18 14.66
N GLU A 364 21.72 -4.02 14.82
CA GLU A 364 21.86 -5.39 15.30
C GLU A 364 21.93 -6.43 14.20
N ILE A 365 21.30 -6.18 13.07
CA ILE A 365 21.14 -7.20 12.02
C ILE A 365 21.47 -6.61 10.64
N LEU A 366 22.29 -7.33 9.89
CA LEU A 366 22.50 -7.10 8.47
C LEU A 366 21.84 -8.23 7.68
N ILE A 367 21.05 -7.89 6.69
CA ILE A 367 20.40 -8.85 5.79
C ILE A 367 20.93 -8.63 4.37
N PHE A 368 21.48 -9.69 3.80
CA PHE A 368 21.88 -9.79 2.41
C PHE A 368 20.91 -10.71 1.66
N LYS A 369 20.95 -10.69 0.35
CA LYS A 369 20.08 -11.53 -0.48
C LYS A 369 20.08 -13.02 -0.10
N ASP A 370 21.21 -13.54 0.41
CA ASP A 370 21.47 -14.95 0.71
C ASP A 370 21.89 -15.21 2.15
N ALA A 371 22.05 -14.18 2.97
CA ALA A 371 22.57 -14.34 4.33
C ALA A 371 22.01 -13.29 5.31
N ARG A 372 21.97 -13.68 6.58
CA ARG A 372 21.72 -12.81 7.73
C ARG A 372 22.96 -12.84 8.62
N ILE A 373 23.35 -11.68 9.14
CA ILE A 373 24.42 -11.52 10.13
C ILE A 373 23.85 -10.79 11.33
N ASP A 374 23.94 -11.39 12.50
CA ASP A 374 23.65 -10.73 13.77
C ASP A 374 24.96 -10.10 14.27
N LEU A 375 24.97 -8.80 14.56
CA LEU A 375 26.11 -8.06 15.04
C LEU A 375 26.18 -8.16 16.56
N ASP A 376 27.33 -8.53 17.07
CA ASP A 376 27.56 -8.59 18.51
C ASP A 376 27.51 -7.19 19.14
N PRO A 377 27.10 -7.08 20.44
CA PRO A 377 27.04 -5.82 21.18
C PRO A 377 28.36 -5.03 21.23
#